data_5053e07bf243f28bbbdbb8a820c77eb6
#
_entry.id   5053e07bf243f28bbbdbb8a820c77eb6
#
_cell.length_a   1.000
_cell.length_b   1.000
_cell.length_c   1.000
_cell.angle_alpha   90.00
_cell.angle_beta   90.00
_cell.angle_gamma   90.00
#
_symmetry.space_group_name_H-M   'P 1'
#
loop_
_entity.id
_entity.type
_entity.pdbx_description
1 polymer ?
#
loop_
_entity_poly.entity_id
_entity_poly.type
_entity_poly.pdbx_seq_one_letter_code
_entity_poly.pdbx_strand_id
1 'polypeptide(L)'
;MNFDMKDVAGLEARNIAYSEDGQGNDLMLVKEYVHLKDGRVVPNIRFRKNYMRKFYVAKTGTRNYKEKKQWESKENVIEFQTNQANLAAAAHKALGGFGQHRGLREVFKSPYLYGCGVKPTVLLRNEYQTRFADFVTPRARVMVYDIETDMFKPGDEPIIATITMKEHVHCAIVKSFLGDKEEIDRKLIMDACHRHLSKYIKERNLKIEITFHDNAGDACDYIIRKTHEYSPDFLTAWNMKFDITTTEMYLRKYGYDPSVTFSDPSVPRNFKHFKFKPGPTQKETHDGSLMSKANYEQWHKVEAMAGYYIVDAMGVYYQLRFAAGKEEGYGLDSVLGRNLNLSKLKIDEVLVS
;
A
#
# COMPACT_ATOMS: atom_id res chain seq x y z
N MET A 1 -8.87 18.18 -13.08
CA MET A 1 -9.63 18.33 -11.81
C MET A 1 -10.96 18.96 -12.15
N ASN A 2 -12.07 18.38 -11.70
CA ASN A 2 -13.42 18.83 -12.05
C ASN A 2 -14.08 19.65 -10.91
N PHE A 3 -13.33 20.51 -10.22
CA PHE A 3 -13.86 21.39 -9.18
C PHE A 3 -13.06 22.71 -9.12
N ASP A 4 -13.75 23.81 -8.79
CA ASP A 4 -13.10 25.10 -8.50
C ASP A 4 -12.64 25.09 -7.02
N MET A 5 -11.48 25.64 -6.74
CA MET A 5 -10.98 25.80 -5.36
C MET A 5 -11.90 26.65 -4.48
N LYS A 6 -12.73 27.52 -5.07
CA LYS A 6 -13.75 28.30 -4.36
C LYS A 6 -14.88 27.45 -3.77
N ASP A 7 -15.10 26.25 -4.36
CA ASP A 7 -16.14 25.33 -3.94
C ASP A 7 -15.64 24.33 -2.87
N VAL A 8 -14.36 24.36 -2.50
CA VAL A 8 -13.79 23.49 -1.49
C VAL A 8 -14.21 23.96 -0.10
N ALA A 9 -14.87 23.05 0.64
CA ALA A 9 -15.21 23.24 2.05
C ALA A 9 -14.10 22.72 2.97
N GLY A 10 -13.46 21.58 2.60
CA GLY A 10 -12.40 21.01 3.39
C GLY A 10 -11.65 19.89 2.66
N LEU A 11 -10.57 19.41 3.28
CA LEU A 11 -9.68 18.38 2.74
C LEU A 11 -9.43 17.28 3.77
N GLU A 12 -9.39 16.05 3.33
CA GLU A 12 -8.99 14.90 4.13
C GLU A 12 -7.82 14.18 3.47
N ALA A 13 -6.70 13.98 4.17
CA ALA A 13 -5.59 13.17 3.68
C ALA A 13 -5.84 11.68 3.94
N ARG A 14 -6.20 10.92 2.89
CA ARG A 14 -6.49 9.47 2.99
C ARG A 14 -5.23 8.65 2.97
N ASN A 15 -4.34 8.88 2.01
CA ASN A 15 -3.04 8.23 1.91
C ASN A 15 -1.94 9.26 1.69
N ILE A 16 -0.78 9.02 2.28
CA ILE A 16 0.44 9.81 2.06
C ILE A 16 1.60 8.85 1.83
N ALA A 17 2.14 8.85 0.61
CA ALA A 17 3.36 8.15 0.25
C ALA A 17 4.54 9.14 0.19
N TYR A 18 5.76 8.65 0.43
CA TYR A 18 6.98 9.46 0.50
C TYR A 18 8.09 8.83 -0.32
N SER A 19 8.83 9.62 -1.06
CA SER A 19 10.01 9.20 -1.82
C SER A 19 11.09 10.28 -1.86
N GLU A 20 12.33 9.87 -2.10
CA GLU A 20 13.51 10.72 -2.31
C GLU A 20 14.14 10.40 -3.67
N ASP A 21 14.73 11.42 -4.32
CA ASP A 21 15.42 11.27 -5.60
C ASP A 21 16.92 10.95 -5.48
N GLY A 22 17.44 10.85 -4.24
CA GLY A 22 18.86 10.67 -3.96
C GLY A 22 19.72 11.92 -4.18
N GLN A 23 19.14 13.03 -4.63
CA GLN A 23 19.82 14.31 -4.88
C GLN A 23 19.44 15.39 -3.85
N GLY A 24 18.85 14.98 -2.74
CA GLY A 24 18.41 15.89 -1.67
C GLY A 24 17.01 16.46 -1.86
N ASN A 25 16.28 16.04 -2.88
CA ASN A 25 14.86 16.37 -3.00
C ASN A 25 13.99 15.23 -2.50
N ASP A 26 12.85 15.59 -1.93
CA ASP A 26 11.80 14.66 -1.57
C ASP A 26 10.44 15.04 -2.16
N LEU A 27 9.57 14.04 -2.25
CA LEU A 27 8.22 14.18 -2.75
C LEU A 27 7.27 13.39 -1.87
N MET A 28 6.19 14.01 -1.43
CA MET A 28 5.04 13.31 -0.89
C MET A 28 3.90 13.35 -1.89
N LEU A 29 3.35 12.16 -2.19
CA LEU A 29 2.06 12.01 -2.84
C LEU A 29 1.00 11.96 -1.75
N VAL A 30 0.01 12.85 -1.83
CA VAL A 30 -1.14 12.85 -0.93
C VAL A 30 -2.38 12.54 -1.75
N LYS A 31 -3.03 11.42 -1.44
CA LYS A 31 -4.40 11.21 -1.86
C LYS A 31 -5.30 11.96 -0.91
N GLU A 32 -5.98 12.94 -1.43
CA GLU A 32 -6.94 13.76 -0.71
C GLU A 32 -8.37 13.35 -1.06
N TYR A 33 -9.28 13.47 -0.10
CA TYR A 33 -10.68 13.65 -0.39
C TYR A 33 -11.01 15.14 -0.24
N VAL A 34 -11.47 15.72 -1.34
CA VAL A 34 -11.89 17.12 -1.41
C VAL A 34 -13.38 17.17 -1.12
N HIS A 35 -13.75 17.72 0.02
CA HIS A 35 -15.12 17.96 0.41
C HIS A 35 -15.58 19.27 -0.18
N LEU A 36 -16.60 19.22 -1.05
CA LEU A 36 -17.16 20.38 -1.70
C LEU A 36 -18.33 20.96 -0.89
N LYS A 37 -18.62 22.26 -1.06
CA LYS A 37 -19.71 22.95 -0.38
C LYS A 37 -21.09 22.38 -0.71
N ASP A 38 -21.23 21.71 -1.86
CA ASP A 38 -22.46 21.02 -2.28
C ASP A 38 -22.62 19.60 -1.69
N GLY A 39 -21.71 19.18 -0.81
CA GLY A 39 -21.72 17.90 -0.13
C GLY A 39 -21.05 16.75 -0.90
N ARG A 40 -20.60 16.97 -2.14
CA ARG A 40 -19.82 15.96 -2.88
C ARG A 40 -18.43 15.79 -2.30
N VAL A 41 -17.92 14.55 -2.36
CA VAL A 41 -16.53 14.22 -1.97
C VAL A 41 -15.81 13.65 -3.21
N VAL A 42 -14.71 14.30 -3.61
CA VAL A 42 -13.98 13.98 -4.83
C VAL A 42 -12.55 13.56 -4.48
N PRO A 43 -12.05 12.38 -4.93
CA PRO A 43 -10.67 12.01 -4.75
C PRO A 43 -9.75 12.89 -5.62
N ASN A 44 -8.62 13.25 -5.06
CA ASN A 44 -7.59 14.07 -5.73
C ASN A 44 -6.20 13.58 -5.34
N ILE A 45 -5.24 13.66 -6.26
CA ILE A 45 -3.82 13.44 -5.99
C ILE A 45 -3.13 14.81 -5.95
N ARG A 46 -2.45 15.07 -4.84
CA ARG A 46 -1.66 16.28 -4.64
C ARG A 46 -0.21 15.91 -4.32
N PHE A 47 0.72 16.68 -4.87
CA PHE A 47 2.15 16.55 -4.56
C PHE A 47 2.62 17.65 -3.60
N ARG A 48 3.45 17.24 -2.63
CA ARG A 48 4.22 18.13 -1.77
C ARG A 48 5.71 17.86 -1.99
N LYS A 49 6.37 18.72 -2.74
CA LYS A 49 7.80 18.66 -3.02
C LYS A 49 8.57 19.39 -1.92
N ASN A 50 9.66 18.78 -1.43
CA ASN A 50 10.55 19.35 -0.43
C ASN A 50 9.81 19.90 0.79
N TYR A 51 8.96 19.05 1.40
CA TYR A 51 8.17 19.43 2.58
C TYR A 51 9.09 19.81 3.73
N MET A 52 9.04 21.09 4.13
CA MET A 52 9.87 21.64 5.21
C MET A 52 9.33 21.22 6.57
N ARG A 53 10.14 20.46 7.29
CA ARG A 53 9.84 20.00 8.65
C ARG A 53 10.74 20.69 9.65
N LYS A 54 10.24 20.87 10.86
CA LYS A 54 10.98 21.40 12.00
C LYS A 54 11.72 20.29 12.74
N PHE A 55 12.90 20.62 13.25
CA PHE A 55 13.62 19.86 14.26
C PHE A 55 14.33 20.81 15.22
N TYR A 56 14.75 20.33 16.37
CA TYR A 56 15.26 21.17 17.43
C TYR A 56 16.56 20.61 17.99
N VAL A 57 17.47 21.50 18.38
CA VAL A 57 18.75 21.14 19.00
C VAL A 57 18.88 21.92 20.30
N ALA A 58 19.25 21.25 21.39
CA ALA A 58 19.49 21.90 22.69
C ALA A 58 20.60 22.96 22.54
N LYS A 59 20.40 24.14 23.16
CA LYS A 59 21.41 25.21 23.23
C LYS A 59 22.66 24.71 23.93
N THR A 60 23.83 25.15 23.51
CA THR A 60 25.10 24.68 24.05
C THR A 60 25.20 24.84 25.58
N GLY A 61 24.71 25.96 26.12
CA GLY A 61 24.71 26.21 27.56
C GLY A 61 23.76 25.36 28.40
N THR A 62 22.82 24.60 27.75
CA THR A 62 21.89 23.70 28.44
C THR A 62 22.23 22.22 28.29
N ARG A 63 23.35 21.88 27.64
CA ARG A 63 23.80 20.50 27.36
C ARG A 63 24.52 19.87 28.56
N ASN A 64 23.85 19.81 29.71
CA ASN A 64 24.41 19.29 30.97
C ASN A 64 23.95 17.85 31.30
N TYR A 65 23.47 17.09 30.32
CA TYR A 65 22.95 15.73 30.48
C TYR A 65 23.53 14.77 29.40
N LYS A 66 23.72 13.50 29.77
CA LYS A 66 24.28 12.47 28.89
C LYS A 66 23.19 11.65 28.18
N GLU A 67 22.03 11.50 28.81
CA GLU A 67 20.91 10.72 28.30
C GLU A 67 19.83 11.63 27.71
N LYS A 68 19.15 11.13 26.67
CA LYS A 68 18.10 11.88 26.02
C LYS A 68 16.91 12.09 26.95
N LYS A 69 16.53 13.34 27.18
CA LYS A 69 15.30 13.69 27.89
C LYS A 69 14.08 13.37 27.02
N GLN A 70 12.97 12.99 27.65
CA GLN A 70 11.70 12.76 26.94
C GLN A 70 11.18 14.04 26.29
N TRP A 71 11.42 15.18 26.94
CA TRP A 71 11.04 16.50 26.44
C TRP A 71 12.10 17.53 26.87
N GLU A 72 12.14 18.67 26.16
CA GLU A 72 12.96 19.81 26.51
C GLU A 72 12.12 21.09 26.36
N SER A 73 12.39 22.08 27.19
CA SER A 73 11.71 23.39 27.14
C SER A 73 12.05 24.10 25.82
N LYS A 74 11.04 24.73 25.23
CA LYS A 74 11.20 25.51 23.98
C LYS A 74 12.28 26.59 24.09
N GLU A 75 12.47 27.13 25.27
CA GLU A 75 13.47 28.16 25.57
C GLU A 75 14.91 27.62 25.53
N ASN A 76 15.09 26.33 25.76
CA ASN A 76 16.38 25.64 25.80
C ASN A 76 16.83 25.05 24.46
N VAL A 77 16.00 25.15 23.42
CA VAL A 77 16.30 24.61 22.10
C VAL A 77 16.37 25.70 21.04
N ILE A 78 17.07 25.39 19.94
CA ILE A 78 17.08 26.19 18.71
C ILE A 78 16.28 25.42 17.68
N GLU A 79 15.34 26.09 17.02
CA GLU A 79 14.54 25.53 15.93
C GLU A 79 15.33 25.62 14.60
N PHE A 80 15.32 24.52 13.86
CA PHE A 80 15.84 24.43 12.51
C PHE A 80 14.75 23.87 11.58
N GLN A 81 14.88 24.14 10.28
CA GLN A 81 13.97 23.62 9.26
C GLN A 81 14.74 23.02 8.10
N THR A 82 14.27 21.90 7.58
CA THR A 82 14.80 21.23 6.40
C THR A 82 13.76 20.27 5.84
N ASN A 83 13.95 19.77 4.62
CA ASN A 83 13.19 18.64 4.11
C ASN A 83 13.74 17.32 4.68
N GLN A 84 13.00 16.23 4.51
CA GLN A 84 13.38 14.93 5.08
C GLN A 84 14.64 14.36 4.44
N ALA A 85 14.85 14.53 3.13
CA ALA A 85 16.01 14.03 2.41
C ALA A 85 17.33 14.62 2.96
N ASN A 86 17.30 15.87 3.43
CA ASN A 86 18.48 16.57 3.99
C ASN A 86 18.53 16.56 5.52
N LEU A 87 17.59 15.88 6.19
CA LEU A 87 17.48 15.93 7.66
C LEU A 87 18.73 15.47 8.38
N ALA A 88 19.40 14.40 7.92
CA ALA A 88 20.61 13.89 8.55
C ALA A 88 21.75 14.89 8.50
N ALA A 89 21.99 15.49 7.34
CA ALA A 89 23.03 16.48 7.14
C ALA A 89 22.77 17.77 7.94
N ALA A 90 21.54 18.27 7.89
CA ALA A 90 21.12 19.46 8.63
C ALA A 90 21.24 19.27 10.15
N ALA A 91 20.79 18.12 10.66
CA ALA A 91 20.88 17.80 12.09
C ALA A 91 22.34 17.62 12.55
N HIS A 92 23.18 16.95 11.74
CA HIS A 92 24.63 16.82 12.01
C HIS A 92 25.29 18.20 12.14
N LYS A 93 25.06 19.07 11.15
CA LYS A 93 25.57 20.45 11.16
C LYS A 93 25.06 21.26 12.35
N ALA A 94 23.77 21.17 12.67
CA ALA A 94 23.18 21.89 13.80
C ALA A 94 23.71 21.44 15.17
N LEU A 95 24.19 20.19 15.28
CA LEU A 95 24.87 19.67 16.47
C LEU A 95 26.31 20.14 16.59
N GLY A 96 26.87 20.83 15.59
CA GLY A 96 28.27 21.27 15.52
C GLY A 96 29.20 20.25 14.85
N GLY A 97 28.66 19.27 14.10
CA GLY A 97 29.47 18.32 13.36
C GLY A 97 30.03 18.90 12.07
N PHE A 98 31.23 18.42 11.70
CA PHE A 98 31.96 18.80 10.46
C PHE A 98 32.11 17.56 9.56
N GLY A 99 32.16 17.78 8.24
CA GLY A 99 32.38 16.72 7.27
C GLY A 99 31.14 15.84 7.02
N GLN A 100 31.38 14.60 6.58
CA GLN A 100 30.32 13.67 6.25
C GLN A 100 29.61 13.09 7.51
N HIS A 101 28.29 13.06 7.50
CA HIS A 101 27.49 12.42 8.54
C HIS A 101 27.35 10.92 8.27
N ARG A 102 27.24 10.10 9.33
CA ARG A 102 27.06 8.64 9.26
C ARG A 102 25.61 8.19 9.04
N GLY A 103 24.74 9.05 8.54
CA GLY A 103 23.32 8.78 8.36
C GLY A 103 22.45 9.15 9.56
N LEU A 104 21.15 9.21 9.35
CA LEU A 104 20.17 9.71 10.32
C LEU A 104 20.14 8.90 11.62
N ARG A 105 20.31 7.57 11.53
CA ARG A 105 20.30 6.68 12.70
C ARG A 105 21.42 7.01 13.70
N GLU A 106 22.60 7.37 13.20
CA GLU A 106 23.73 7.75 14.06
C GLU A 106 23.54 9.14 14.66
N VAL A 107 23.06 10.08 13.85
CA VAL A 107 22.76 11.43 14.32
C VAL A 107 21.68 11.41 15.42
N PHE A 108 20.72 10.49 15.34
CA PHE A 108 19.66 10.31 16.34
C PHE A 108 20.13 9.82 17.71
N LYS A 109 21.34 9.28 17.81
CA LYS A 109 21.92 8.89 19.10
C LYS A 109 22.26 10.11 19.97
N SER A 110 22.33 11.30 19.37
CA SER A 110 22.58 12.53 20.14
C SER A 110 21.44 12.79 21.13
N PRO A 111 21.72 12.96 22.42
CA PRO A 111 20.73 13.31 23.41
C PRO A 111 20.15 14.72 23.21
N TYR A 112 20.81 15.56 22.44
CA TYR A 112 20.48 16.98 22.25
C TYR A 112 19.61 17.27 21.03
N LEU A 113 19.20 16.22 20.26
CA LEU A 113 18.42 16.34 19.04
C LEU A 113 16.95 15.93 19.27
N TYR A 114 16.00 16.79 18.93
CA TYR A 114 14.57 16.58 19.13
C TYR A 114 13.77 16.77 17.83
N GLY A 115 12.59 16.15 17.75
CA GLY A 115 11.66 16.30 16.62
C GLY A 115 12.02 15.51 15.36
N CYS A 116 13.17 14.86 15.26
CA CYS A 116 13.59 14.13 14.06
C CYS A 116 12.98 12.73 13.93
N GLY A 117 12.49 12.12 15.02
CA GLY A 117 11.98 10.74 15.04
C GLY A 117 10.60 10.55 14.37
N VAL A 118 9.84 11.62 14.15
CA VAL A 118 8.52 11.56 13.53
C VAL A 118 8.67 11.54 12.01
N LYS A 119 7.96 10.63 11.33
CA LYS A 119 7.98 10.56 9.86
C LYS A 119 7.31 11.80 9.24
N PRO A 120 7.81 12.30 8.07
CA PRO A 120 7.23 13.48 7.43
C PRO A 120 5.77 13.25 7.01
N THR A 121 5.40 12.02 6.63
CA THR A 121 4.02 11.65 6.32
C THR A 121 3.06 11.79 7.51
N VAL A 122 3.55 11.55 8.74
CA VAL A 122 2.77 11.74 9.98
C VAL A 122 2.60 13.23 10.27
N LEU A 123 3.66 14.03 10.09
CA LEU A 123 3.60 15.48 10.27
C LEU A 123 2.59 16.12 9.33
N LEU A 124 2.67 15.77 8.04
CA LEU A 124 1.73 16.28 7.05
C LEU A 124 0.29 15.83 7.32
N ARG A 125 0.07 14.56 7.73
CA ARG A 125 -1.27 14.08 8.13
C ARG A 125 -1.82 14.88 9.30
N ASN A 126 -0.99 15.18 10.29
CA ASN A 126 -1.39 15.98 11.44
C ASN A 126 -1.79 17.42 11.03
N GLU A 127 -1.11 18.03 10.05
CA GLU A 127 -1.51 19.34 9.51
C GLU A 127 -2.92 19.30 8.91
N TYR A 128 -3.25 18.26 8.13
CA TYR A 128 -4.60 18.07 7.58
C TYR A 128 -5.62 17.91 8.70
N GLN A 129 -5.35 17.04 9.68
CA GLN A 129 -6.25 16.78 10.80
C GLN A 129 -6.48 18.02 11.66
N THR A 130 -5.43 18.83 11.90
CA THR A 130 -5.56 20.07 12.68
C THR A 130 -6.34 21.14 11.92
N ARG A 131 -6.13 21.23 10.61
CA ARG A 131 -6.75 22.28 9.79
C ARG A 131 -8.18 21.94 9.37
N PHE A 132 -8.50 20.67 9.20
CA PHE A 132 -9.74 20.17 8.62
C PHE A 132 -10.34 19.04 9.47
N ALA A 133 -10.37 19.21 10.80
CA ALA A 133 -10.79 18.17 11.77
C ALA A 133 -12.18 17.58 11.49
N ASP A 134 -13.11 18.40 11.00
CA ASP A 134 -14.51 18.01 10.78
C ASP A 134 -14.74 17.25 9.46
N PHE A 135 -13.72 17.17 8.60
CA PHE A 135 -13.85 16.54 7.29
C PHE A 135 -13.29 15.12 7.30
N VAL A 136 -14.16 14.17 7.62
CA VAL A 136 -13.82 12.74 7.67
C VAL A 136 -14.81 11.95 6.84
N THR A 137 -14.28 11.13 5.92
CA THR A 137 -15.09 10.19 5.14
C THR A 137 -15.18 8.85 5.87
N PRO A 138 -16.38 8.42 6.31
CA PRO A 138 -16.53 7.29 7.23
C PRO A 138 -16.22 5.94 6.59
N ARG A 139 -16.33 5.80 5.27
CA ARG A 139 -16.12 4.54 4.56
C ARG A 139 -14.87 4.58 3.70
N ALA A 140 -14.04 3.55 3.85
CA ALA A 140 -12.90 3.33 2.96
C ALA A 140 -13.34 2.64 1.65
N ARG A 141 -12.66 2.98 0.56
CA ARG A 141 -12.78 2.31 -0.74
C ARG A 141 -11.76 1.17 -0.76
N VAL A 142 -12.26 -0.05 -0.62
CA VAL A 142 -11.41 -1.26 -0.61
C VAL A 142 -11.54 -1.97 -1.96
N MET A 143 -10.41 -2.32 -2.53
CA MET A 143 -10.28 -3.14 -3.73
C MET A 143 -9.56 -4.44 -3.36
N VAL A 144 -10.06 -5.55 -3.87
CA VAL A 144 -9.45 -6.87 -3.70
C VAL A 144 -8.64 -7.19 -4.94
N TYR A 145 -7.41 -7.63 -4.76
CA TYR A 145 -6.51 -8.15 -5.78
C TYR A 145 -6.26 -9.64 -5.54
N ASP A 146 -6.25 -10.41 -6.60
CA ASP A 146 -6.00 -11.84 -6.55
C ASP A 146 -5.36 -12.31 -7.86
N ILE A 147 -4.48 -13.33 -7.79
CA ILE A 147 -3.90 -13.99 -8.95
C ILE A 147 -4.13 -15.49 -8.86
N GLU A 148 -4.36 -16.10 -10.01
CA GLU A 148 -4.37 -17.57 -10.14
C GLU A 148 -3.15 -17.99 -10.99
N THR A 149 -2.49 -19.05 -10.56
CA THR A 149 -1.27 -19.56 -11.20
C THR A 149 -1.48 -20.94 -11.79
N ASP A 150 -0.71 -21.28 -12.83
CA ASP A 150 -0.74 -22.61 -13.42
C ASP A 150 0.06 -23.60 -12.54
N MET A 151 -0.63 -24.35 -11.71
CA MET A 151 -0.02 -25.35 -10.82
C MET A 151 0.64 -26.53 -11.58
N PHE A 152 0.37 -26.68 -12.88
CA PHE A 152 0.97 -27.74 -13.71
C PHE A 152 2.26 -27.29 -14.39
N LYS A 153 2.59 -25.98 -14.31
CA LYS A 153 3.83 -25.43 -14.85
C LYS A 153 4.78 -25.03 -13.71
N PRO A 154 6.08 -25.28 -13.85
CA PRO A 154 7.06 -24.82 -12.89
C PRO A 154 7.06 -23.27 -12.79
N GLY A 155 7.14 -22.73 -11.57
CA GLY A 155 7.39 -21.31 -11.32
C GLY A 155 6.19 -20.46 -10.97
N ASP A 156 5.01 -21.04 -10.76
CA ASP A 156 3.79 -20.34 -10.32
C ASP A 156 3.44 -19.13 -11.22
N GLU A 157 3.51 -19.31 -12.54
CA GLU A 157 3.23 -18.24 -13.50
C GLU A 157 1.76 -17.82 -13.43
N PRO A 158 1.46 -16.52 -13.21
CA PRO A 158 0.08 -16.04 -13.23
C PRO A 158 -0.56 -16.30 -14.60
N ILE A 159 -1.71 -16.94 -14.58
CA ILE A 159 -2.56 -17.16 -15.76
C ILE A 159 -3.79 -16.26 -15.74
N ILE A 160 -4.20 -15.82 -14.55
CA ILE A 160 -5.28 -14.87 -14.33
C ILE A 160 -4.84 -13.87 -13.27
N ALA A 161 -5.11 -12.60 -13.50
CA ALA A 161 -5.01 -11.55 -12.47
C ALA A 161 -6.32 -10.78 -12.41
N THR A 162 -6.80 -10.49 -11.19
CA THR A 162 -8.11 -9.87 -11.00
C THR A 162 -8.06 -8.72 -9.99
N ILE A 163 -8.92 -7.73 -10.21
CA ILE A 163 -9.31 -6.76 -9.19
C ILE A 163 -10.81 -6.67 -9.09
N THR A 164 -11.28 -6.49 -7.87
CA THR A 164 -12.72 -6.31 -7.59
C THR A 164 -12.92 -5.14 -6.63
N MET A 165 -13.76 -4.19 -7.01
CA MET A 165 -14.20 -3.10 -6.15
C MET A 165 -15.69 -2.84 -6.32
N LYS A 166 -16.46 -3.12 -5.28
CA LYS A 166 -17.93 -3.06 -5.31
C LYS A 166 -18.51 -3.93 -6.43
N GLU A 167 -19.22 -3.32 -7.39
CA GLU A 167 -19.81 -3.97 -8.55
C GLU A 167 -18.85 -4.23 -9.72
N HIS A 168 -17.65 -3.62 -9.71
CA HIS A 168 -16.71 -3.73 -10.82
C HIS A 168 -15.70 -4.87 -10.59
N VAL A 169 -15.59 -5.74 -11.58
CA VAL A 169 -14.64 -6.86 -11.64
C VAL A 169 -13.85 -6.74 -12.93
N HIS A 170 -12.53 -6.63 -12.83
CA HIS A 170 -11.62 -6.72 -13.97
C HIS A 170 -10.82 -8.02 -13.87
N CYS A 171 -10.78 -8.76 -14.97
CA CYS A 171 -10.09 -10.02 -15.07
C CYS A 171 -9.17 -9.98 -16.30
N ALA A 172 -7.88 -10.10 -16.09
CA ALA A 172 -6.87 -10.22 -17.12
C ALA A 172 -6.45 -11.69 -17.23
N ILE A 173 -6.62 -12.28 -18.40
CA ILE A 173 -6.36 -13.70 -18.67
C ILE A 173 -5.18 -13.78 -19.63
N VAL A 174 -4.21 -14.67 -19.35
CA VAL A 174 -3.10 -14.96 -20.27
C VAL A 174 -3.56 -15.93 -21.36
N LYS A 175 -3.39 -15.53 -22.62
CA LYS A 175 -3.87 -16.30 -23.80
C LYS A 175 -3.36 -17.73 -23.82
N SER A 176 -2.08 -17.96 -23.47
CA SER A 176 -1.49 -19.30 -23.50
C SER A 176 -2.17 -20.30 -22.55
N PHE A 177 -2.89 -19.83 -21.54
CA PHE A 177 -3.68 -20.70 -20.66
C PHE A 177 -4.90 -21.31 -21.38
N LEU A 178 -5.40 -20.61 -22.38
CA LEU A 178 -6.59 -21.01 -23.11
C LEU A 178 -6.29 -21.89 -24.34
N GLY A 179 -4.99 -22.18 -24.61
CA GLY A 179 -4.51 -22.97 -25.76
C GLY A 179 -4.43 -22.13 -27.05
N ASP A 180 -4.08 -22.80 -28.18
CA ASP A 180 -3.84 -22.14 -29.47
C ASP A 180 -5.09 -21.62 -30.21
N LYS A 181 -6.24 -21.61 -29.57
CA LYS A 181 -7.48 -21.11 -30.18
C LYS A 181 -7.55 -19.59 -29.97
N GLU A 182 -7.05 -18.83 -30.94
CA GLU A 182 -7.10 -17.34 -30.93
C GLU A 182 -8.50 -16.74 -30.83
N GLU A 183 -9.52 -17.46 -31.22
CA GLU A 183 -10.95 -17.11 -31.02
C GLU A 183 -11.56 -17.80 -29.81
N ILE A 184 -10.84 -17.92 -28.73
CA ILE A 184 -11.49 -18.32 -27.50
C ILE A 184 -12.39 -17.19 -27.09
N ASP A 185 -13.48 -17.48 -27.45
CA ASP A 185 -14.71 -16.80 -27.44
C ASP A 185 -14.87 -16.10 -26.10
N ARG A 186 -14.54 -14.80 -26.08
CA ARG A 186 -14.92 -13.89 -24.97
C ARG A 186 -16.38 -14.19 -24.57
N LYS A 187 -17.22 -14.58 -25.52
CA LYS A 187 -18.59 -15.01 -25.34
C LYS A 187 -18.67 -16.31 -24.54
N LEU A 188 -17.85 -17.33 -24.85
CA LEU A 188 -17.86 -18.60 -24.12
C LEU A 188 -17.50 -18.41 -22.65
N ILE A 189 -16.48 -17.60 -22.38
CA ILE A 189 -16.05 -17.27 -20.99
C ILE A 189 -17.15 -16.46 -20.28
N MET A 190 -17.74 -15.47 -20.95
CA MET A 190 -18.85 -14.70 -20.40
C MET A 190 -20.07 -15.58 -20.13
N ASP A 191 -20.40 -16.50 -21.02
CA ASP A 191 -21.48 -17.46 -20.84
C ASP A 191 -21.21 -18.42 -19.67
N ALA A 192 -19.94 -18.84 -19.47
CA ALA A 192 -19.52 -19.63 -18.31
C ALA A 192 -19.66 -18.81 -17.01
N CYS A 193 -19.19 -17.57 -17.00
CA CYS A 193 -19.39 -16.66 -15.86
C CYS A 193 -20.87 -16.48 -15.54
N HIS A 194 -21.69 -16.25 -16.54
CA HIS A 194 -23.16 -16.12 -16.35
C HIS A 194 -23.80 -17.40 -15.82
N ARG A 195 -23.37 -18.58 -16.26
CA ARG A 195 -23.89 -19.85 -15.75
C ARG A 195 -23.53 -20.09 -14.28
N HIS A 196 -22.25 -19.93 -13.95
CA HIS A 196 -21.72 -20.28 -12.63
C HIS A 196 -21.87 -19.17 -11.58
N LEU A 197 -21.84 -17.90 -12.00
CA LEU A 197 -21.89 -16.74 -11.12
C LEU A 197 -23.23 -15.97 -11.19
N SER A 198 -24.24 -16.50 -11.90
CA SER A 198 -25.52 -15.80 -12.16
C SER A 198 -26.19 -15.23 -10.91
N LYS A 199 -26.16 -15.97 -9.81
CA LYS A 199 -26.68 -15.51 -8.52
C LYS A 199 -25.95 -14.25 -8.05
N TYR A 200 -24.61 -14.29 -7.99
CA TYR A 200 -23.79 -13.18 -7.50
C TYR A 200 -23.83 -11.99 -8.44
N ILE A 201 -23.84 -12.22 -9.77
CA ILE A 201 -23.96 -11.17 -10.77
C ILE A 201 -25.26 -10.39 -10.57
N LYS A 202 -26.38 -11.09 -10.37
CA LYS A 202 -27.69 -10.46 -10.14
C LYS A 202 -27.77 -9.76 -8.79
N GLU A 203 -27.40 -10.44 -7.70
CA GLU A 203 -27.51 -9.90 -6.33
C GLU A 203 -26.61 -8.67 -6.10
N ARG A 204 -25.44 -8.63 -6.74
CA ARG A 204 -24.45 -7.56 -6.56
C ARG A 204 -24.34 -6.61 -7.74
N ASN A 205 -25.14 -6.82 -8.80
CA ASN A 205 -25.09 -6.04 -10.05
C ASN A 205 -23.66 -5.97 -10.63
N LEU A 206 -22.97 -7.13 -10.68
CA LEU A 206 -21.56 -7.16 -11.08
C LEU A 206 -21.40 -6.79 -12.55
N LYS A 207 -20.42 -5.92 -12.81
CA LYS A 207 -19.93 -5.50 -14.13
C LYS A 207 -18.56 -6.14 -14.33
N ILE A 208 -18.54 -7.21 -15.13
CA ILE A 208 -17.33 -8.01 -15.36
C ILE A 208 -16.71 -7.58 -16.69
N GLU A 209 -15.46 -7.15 -16.63
CA GLU A 209 -14.62 -6.83 -17.79
C GLU A 209 -13.50 -7.87 -17.88
N ILE A 210 -13.39 -8.57 -19.01
CA ILE A 210 -12.37 -9.58 -19.28
C ILE A 210 -11.48 -9.09 -20.41
N THR A 211 -10.16 -9.16 -20.19
CA THR A 211 -9.13 -8.82 -21.17
C THR A 211 -8.16 -9.97 -21.34
N PHE A 212 -7.57 -10.08 -22.54
CA PHE A 212 -6.63 -11.15 -22.87
C PHE A 212 -5.25 -10.56 -23.14
N HIS A 213 -4.22 -11.18 -22.57
CA HIS A 213 -2.86 -10.70 -22.55
C HIS A 213 -1.88 -11.76 -23.09
N ASP A 214 -0.79 -11.32 -23.69
CA ASP A 214 0.17 -12.25 -24.31
C ASP A 214 1.02 -13.00 -23.28
N ASN A 215 1.22 -12.41 -22.10
CA ASN A 215 2.00 -12.99 -21.00
C ASN A 215 1.54 -12.49 -19.62
N ALA A 216 2.06 -13.11 -18.57
CA ALA A 216 1.74 -12.79 -17.19
C ALA A 216 2.14 -11.36 -16.78
N GLY A 217 3.25 -10.82 -17.32
CA GLY A 217 3.68 -9.46 -17.03
C GLY A 217 2.68 -8.42 -17.54
N ASP A 218 2.18 -8.60 -18.77
CA ASP A 218 1.18 -7.72 -19.39
C ASP A 218 -0.13 -7.75 -18.60
N ALA A 219 -0.58 -8.96 -18.18
CA ALA A 219 -1.80 -9.11 -17.38
C ALA A 219 -1.68 -8.42 -16.01
N CYS A 220 -0.58 -8.62 -15.31
CA CYS A 220 -0.31 -7.99 -14.02
C CYS A 220 -0.17 -6.46 -14.14
N ASP A 221 0.58 -5.95 -15.13
CA ASP A 221 0.72 -4.51 -15.35
C ASP A 221 -0.63 -3.85 -15.64
N TYR A 222 -1.43 -4.47 -16.51
CA TYR A 222 -2.77 -3.99 -16.82
C TYR A 222 -3.65 -3.86 -15.58
N ILE A 223 -3.71 -4.89 -14.74
CA ILE A 223 -4.55 -4.92 -13.54
C ILE A 223 -4.09 -3.88 -12.51
N ILE A 224 -2.78 -3.72 -12.29
CA ILE A 224 -2.29 -2.69 -11.37
C ILE A 224 -2.55 -1.28 -11.91
N ARG A 225 -2.42 -1.04 -13.22
CA ARG A 225 -2.81 0.25 -13.83
C ARG A 225 -4.30 0.54 -13.66
N LYS A 226 -5.15 -0.46 -13.85
CA LYS A 226 -6.59 -0.34 -13.55
C LYS A 226 -6.86 0.02 -12.09
N THR A 227 -6.06 -0.51 -11.15
CA THR A 227 -6.15 -0.11 -9.74
C THR A 227 -5.95 1.40 -9.55
N HIS A 228 -4.99 2.02 -10.26
CA HIS A 228 -4.79 3.47 -10.19
C HIS A 228 -5.99 4.26 -10.74
N GLU A 229 -6.63 3.80 -11.81
CA GLU A 229 -7.82 4.43 -12.39
C GLU A 229 -8.98 4.47 -11.38
N TYR A 230 -9.21 3.35 -10.67
CA TYR A 230 -10.24 3.26 -9.63
C TYR A 230 -9.88 4.01 -8.35
N SER A 231 -8.61 4.27 -8.12
CA SER A 231 -8.10 5.01 -6.97
C SER A 231 -8.71 4.54 -5.64
N PRO A 232 -8.56 3.26 -5.23
CA PRO A 232 -9.04 2.78 -3.92
C PRO A 232 -8.24 3.42 -2.79
N ASP A 233 -8.71 3.27 -1.54
CA ASP A 233 -7.91 3.62 -0.35
C ASP A 233 -6.99 2.46 0.05
N PHE A 234 -7.48 1.23 -0.17
CA PHE A 234 -6.76 0.01 0.10
C PHE A 234 -6.86 -0.96 -1.08
N LEU A 235 -5.73 -1.47 -1.52
CA LEU A 235 -5.63 -2.67 -2.34
C LEU A 235 -5.30 -3.82 -1.39
N THR A 236 -6.15 -4.85 -1.35
CA THR A 236 -6.00 -5.97 -0.43
C THR A 236 -5.87 -7.28 -1.19
N ALA A 237 -5.03 -8.18 -0.69
CA ALA A 237 -4.97 -9.58 -1.12
C ALA A 237 -5.09 -10.48 0.11
N TRP A 238 -5.55 -11.73 -0.09
CA TRP A 238 -5.64 -12.70 0.99
C TRP A 238 -4.32 -13.41 1.17
N ASN A 239 -3.37 -13.31 1.50
CA ASN A 239 -1.99 -13.78 1.52
C ASN A 239 -1.12 -12.92 0.59
N MET A 240 -1.12 -11.63 0.85
CA MET A 240 -0.44 -10.60 0.07
C MET A 240 1.01 -10.97 -0.31
N LYS A 241 1.70 -11.74 0.53
CA LYS A 241 3.08 -12.16 0.23
C LYS A 241 3.14 -12.92 -1.10
N PHE A 242 2.24 -13.89 -1.31
CA PHE A 242 2.22 -14.67 -2.55
C PHE A 242 1.86 -13.77 -3.74
N ASP A 243 0.72 -13.10 -3.68
CA ASP A 243 0.21 -12.31 -4.80
C ASP A 243 1.19 -11.22 -5.23
N ILE A 244 1.70 -10.44 -4.29
CA ILE A 244 2.56 -9.29 -4.61
C ILE A 244 3.97 -9.71 -5.02
N THR A 245 4.57 -10.73 -4.38
CA THR A 245 5.93 -11.15 -4.78
C THR A 245 5.93 -11.90 -6.12
N THR A 246 4.89 -12.67 -6.41
CA THR A 246 4.71 -13.33 -7.70
C THR A 246 4.48 -12.28 -8.80
N THR A 247 3.60 -11.31 -8.55
CA THR A 247 3.41 -10.17 -9.46
C THR A 247 4.72 -9.43 -9.74
N GLU A 248 5.49 -9.06 -8.71
CA GLU A 248 6.79 -8.40 -8.87
C GLU A 248 7.74 -9.23 -9.74
N MET A 249 7.83 -10.54 -9.48
CA MET A 249 8.71 -11.46 -10.20
C MET A 249 8.37 -11.51 -11.70
N TYR A 250 7.09 -11.64 -12.04
CA TYR A 250 6.65 -11.75 -13.43
C TYR A 250 6.62 -10.42 -14.17
N LEU A 251 6.36 -9.30 -13.52
CA LEU A 251 6.61 -7.97 -14.09
C LEU A 251 8.07 -7.86 -14.54
N ARG A 252 9.05 -8.17 -13.66
CA ARG A 252 10.48 -8.11 -13.99
C ARG A 252 10.87 -9.09 -15.09
N LYS A 253 10.35 -10.33 -15.06
CA LYS A 253 10.59 -11.37 -16.07
C LYS A 253 10.23 -10.90 -17.48
N TYR A 254 9.13 -10.16 -17.60
CA TYR A 254 8.63 -9.65 -18.88
C TYR A 254 9.02 -8.18 -19.16
N GLY A 255 10.04 -7.66 -18.47
CA GLY A 255 10.64 -6.35 -18.77
C GLY A 255 9.90 -5.14 -18.20
N TYR A 256 8.89 -5.33 -17.34
CA TYR A 256 8.23 -4.24 -16.63
C TYR A 256 9.03 -3.85 -15.39
N ASP A 257 9.03 -2.55 -15.10
CA ASP A 257 9.59 -2.01 -13.85
C ASP A 257 8.48 -1.90 -12.79
N PRO A 258 8.53 -2.74 -11.72
CA PRO A 258 7.53 -2.66 -10.64
C PRO A 258 7.42 -1.27 -10.01
N SER A 259 8.51 -0.48 -10.01
CA SER A 259 8.48 0.89 -9.51
C SER A 259 7.57 1.79 -10.35
N VAL A 260 7.48 1.52 -11.65
CA VAL A 260 6.60 2.24 -12.58
C VAL A 260 5.17 1.73 -12.46
N THR A 261 4.99 0.41 -12.46
CA THR A 261 3.66 -0.23 -12.43
C THR A 261 2.91 0.09 -11.12
N PHE A 262 3.55 -0.03 -9.96
CA PHE A 262 2.92 0.21 -8.66
C PHE A 262 2.87 1.68 -8.23
N SER A 263 3.59 2.58 -8.90
CA SER A 263 3.48 4.02 -8.60
C SER A 263 2.38 4.67 -9.40
N ASP A 264 1.71 5.66 -8.81
CA ASP A 264 0.73 6.47 -9.52
C ASP A 264 1.33 7.03 -10.82
N PRO A 265 0.61 6.97 -11.95
CA PRO A 265 1.12 7.43 -13.24
C PRO A 265 1.63 8.88 -13.25
N SER A 266 1.05 9.75 -12.42
CA SER A 266 1.41 11.17 -12.33
C SER A 266 2.69 11.45 -11.53
N VAL A 267 3.26 10.46 -10.83
CA VAL A 267 4.53 10.59 -10.09
C VAL A 267 5.70 10.71 -11.06
N PRO A 268 6.61 11.71 -10.91
CA PRO A 268 7.82 11.80 -11.72
C PRO A 268 8.72 10.56 -11.55
N ARG A 269 9.37 10.13 -12.64
CA ARG A 269 10.10 8.84 -12.69
C ARG A 269 11.16 8.71 -11.59
N ASN A 270 11.89 9.77 -11.28
CA ASN A 270 12.94 9.80 -10.26
C ASN A 270 12.43 9.60 -8.82
N PHE A 271 11.12 9.71 -8.59
CA PHE A 271 10.49 9.44 -7.29
C PHE A 271 9.68 8.14 -7.26
N LYS A 272 9.55 7.44 -8.40
CA LYS A 272 8.88 6.14 -8.45
C LYS A 272 9.73 5.09 -7.77
N HIS A 273 9.11 4.30 -6.89
CA HIS A 273 9.77 3.16 -6.27
C HIS A 273 8.74 2.08 -5.92
N PHE A 274 9.25 0.87 -5.79
CA PHE A 274 8.52 -0.27 -5.25
C PHE A 274 9.44 -1.06 -4.35
N LYS A 275 8.96 -1.45 -3.19
CA LYS A 275 9.68 -2.31 -2.27
C LYS A 275 8.73 -3.17 -1.45
N PHE A 276 8.81 -4.48 -1.64
CA PHE A 276 8.20 -5.44 -0.71
C PHE A 276 9.12 -5.64 0.49
N LYS A 277 8.58 -5.50 1.69
CA LYS A 277 9.29 -5.75 2.96
C LYS A 277 8.58 -6.88 3.70
N PRO A 278 9.19 -8.09 3.72
CA PRO A 278 8.62 -9.19 4.47
C PRO A 278 8.58 -8.86 5.96
N GLY A 279 7.50 -9.28 6.60
CA GLY A 279 7.42 -9.24 8.07
C GLY A 279 8.35 -10.26 8.71
N PRO A 280 8.65 -10.11 10.02
CA PRO A 280 9.53 -11.02 10.72
C PRO A 280 8.93 -12.44 10.75
N THR A 281 9.76 -13.43 10.42
CA THR A 281 9.38 -14.84 10.38
C THR A 281 9.50 -15.55 11.71
N GLN A 282 10.11 -14.90 12.71
CA GLN A 282 10.30 -15.42 14.05
C GLN A 282 9.83 -14.42 15.10
N LYS A 283 9.43 -14.93 16.26
CA LYS A 283 9.14 -14.16 17.48
C LYS A 283 9.85 -14.78 18.67
N GLU A 284 10.30 -13.95 19.57
CA GLU A 284 10.84 -14.36 20.86
C GLU A 284 9.68 -14.72 21.79
N THR A 285 9.78 -15.85 22.43
CA THR A 285 8.84 -16.32 23.46
C THR A 285 9.22 -15.77 24.81
N HIS A 286 8.37 -15.92 25.82
CA HIS A 286 8.60 -15.40 27.16
C HIS A 286 9.88 -15.95 27.83
N ASP A 287 10.30 -17.15 27.45
CA ASP A 287 11.53 -17.81 27.94
C ASP A 287 12.79 -17.48 27.12
N GLY A 288 12.68 -16.54 26.15
CA GLY A 288 13.78 -16.13 25.29
C GLY A 288 14.06 -17.06 24.11
N SER A 289 13.30 -18.14 23.92
CA SER A 289 13.43 -19.00 22.74
C SER A 289 12.80 -18.35 21.50
N LEU A 290 13.28 -18.74 20.31
CA LEU A 290 12.74 -18.26 19.03
C LEU A 290 11.71 -19.23 18.49
N MET A 291 10.51 -18.74 18.19
CA MET A 291 9.44 -19.51 17.58
C MET A 291 9.09 -18.95 16.19
N SER A 292 8.87 -19.83 15.20
CA SER A 292 8.42 -19.43 13.87
C SER A 292 7.02 -18.85 13.91
N LYS A 293 6.84 -17.75 13.17
CA LYS A 293 5.52 -17.14 12.93
C LYS A 293 4.83 -17.81 11.77
N ALA A 294 3.55 -18.09 11.90
CA ALA A 294 2.71 -18.46 10.76
C ALA A 294 2.54 -17.28 9.80
N ASN A 295 2.15 -17.54 8.54
CA ASN A 295 2.00 -16.49 7.52
C ASN A 295 1.06 -15.36 7.98
N TYR A 296 -0.05 -15.68 8.60
CA TYR A 296 -1.02 -14.70 9.13
C TYR A 296 -0.49 -13.84 10.31
N GLU A 297 0.59 -14.27 10.96
CA GLU A 297 1.26 -13.49 12.01
C GLU A 297 2.35 -12.56 11.46
N GLN A 298 2.75 -12.75 10.19
CA GLN A 298 3.79 -11.96 9.54
C GLN A 298 3.18 -10.69 8.97
N TRP A 299 3.59 -9.54 9.47
CA TRP A 299 3.09 -8.25 8.98
C TRP A 299 3.98 -7.76 7.84
N HIS A 300 3.58 -8.10 6.62
CA HIS A 300 4.26 -7.63 5.40
C HIS A 300 3.94 -6.17 5.10
N LYS A 301 4.83 -5.48 4.39
CA LYS A 301 4.65 -4.09 3.97
C LYS A 301 5.06 -3.91 2.53
N VAL A 302 4.30 -3.12 1.80
CA VAL A 302 4.66 -2.64 0.47
C VAL A 302 4.85 -1.13 0.55
N GLU A 303 5.97 -0.65 0.04
CA GLU A 303 6.26 0.76 -0.14
C GLU A 303 6.24 1.08 -1.64
N ALA A 304 5.36 1.98 -2.03
CA ALA A 304 5.24 2.49 -3.41
C ALA A 304 4.68 3.90 -3.38
N MET A 305 4.92 4.68 -4.43
CA MET A 305 4.35 6.02 -4.59
C MET A 305 2.93 5.93 -5.18
N ALA A 306 2.05 5.25 -4.47
CA ALA A 306 0.66 5.01 -4.86
C ALA A 306 -0.33 5.84 -4.04
N GLY A 307 -1.49 6.13 -4.61
CA GLY A 307 -2.62 6.77 -3.91
C GLY A 307 -3.40 5.83 -3.00
N TYR A 308 -2.90 4.61 -2.74
CA TYR A 308 -3.55 3.60 -1.90
C TYR A 308 -2.51 2.82 -1.09
N TYR A 309 -2.96 2.23 0.01
CA TYR A 309 -2.15 1.28 0.78
C TYR A 309 -2.37 -0.14 0.25
N ILE A 310 -1.30 -0.93 0.18
CA ILE A 310 -1.38 -2.37 -0.11
C ILE A 310 -1.33 -3.11 1.23
N VAL A 311 -2.34 -3.92 1.51
CA VAL A 311 -2.58 -4.50 2.83
C VAL A 311 -2.92 -5.98 2.74
N ASP A 312 -2.31 -6.80 3.59
CA ASP A 312 -2.63 -8.21 3.76
C ASP A 312 -3.95 -8.37 4.53
N ALA A 313 -5.00 -8.80 3.84
CA ALA A 313 -6.31 -8.99 4.45
C ALA A 313 -6.30 -10.10 5.51
N MET A 314 -5.52 -11.17 5.30
CA MET A 314 -5.37 -12.27 6.26
C MET A 314 -4.69 -11.79 7.55
N GLY A 315 -3.62 -10.99 7.42
CA GLY A 315 -2.93 -10.40 8.57
C GLY A 315 -3.81 -9.41 9.35
N VAL A 316 -4.59 -8.57 8.64
CA VAL A 316 -5.58 -7.67 9.28
C VAL A 316 -6.65 -8.47 10.01
N TYR A 317 -7.22 -9.48 9.38
CA TYR A 317 -8.23 -10.35 10.00
C TYR A 317 -7.69 -10.99 11.27
N TYR A 318 -6.49 -11.56 11.22
CA TYR A 318 -5.82 -12.13 12.39
C TYR A 318 -5.69 -11.11 13.53
N GLN A 319 -5.19 -9.91 13.26
CA GLN A 319 -5.01 -8.86 14.28
C GLN A 319 -6.34 -8.43 14.92
N LEU A 320 -7.39 -8.31 14.14
CA LEU A 320 -8.71 -7.93 14.65
C LEU A 320 -9.34 -9.03 15.52
N ARG A 321 -9.03 -10.31 15.24
CA ARG A 321 -9.60 -11.46 15.96
C ARG A 321 -8.72 -11.96 17.10
N PHE A 322 -7.48 -11.53 17.16
CA PHE A 322 -6.50 -12.03 18.16
C PHE A 322 -7.00 -11.94 19.61
N ALA A 323 -7.70 -10.86 19.96
CA ALA A 323 -8.26 -10.67 21.30
C ALA A 323 -9.39 -11.66 21.66
N ALA A 324 -10.04 -12.26 20.67
CA ALA A 324 -11.09 -13.26 20.84
C ALA A 324 -10.54 -14.70 20.97
N GLY A 325 -9.21 -14.87 20.85
CA GLY A 325 -8.54 -16.18 20.90
C GLY A 325 -8.09 -16.66 19.52
N LYS A 326 -7.29 -17.73 19.52
CA LYS A 326 -6.77 -18.34 18.31
C LYS A 326 -7.88 -19.13 17.61
N GLU A 327 -8.06 -18.90 16.32
CA GLU A 327 -9.03 -19.61 15.48
C GLU A 327 -8.41 -20.87 14.83
N GLU A 328 -9.25 -21.82 14.45
CA GLU A 328 -8.87 -22.98 13.65
C GLU A 328 -8.67 -22.60 12.19
N GLY A 329 -7.44 -22.27 11.82
CA GLY A 329 -7.08 -21.89 10.45
C GLY A 329 -7.49 -20.48 10.04
N TYR A 330 -6.61 -19.84 9.27
CA TYR A 330 -6.78 -18.50 8.70
C TYR A 330 -6.79 -18.51 7.17
N GLY A 331 -6.95 -19.68 6.55
CA GLY A 331 -7.22 -19.79 5.13
C GLY A 331 -8.57 -19.18 4.76
N LEU A 332 -8.70 -18.69 3.52
CA LEU A 332 -9.90 -17.98 3.06
C LEU A 332 -11.18 -18.82 3.27
N ASP A 333 -11.15 -20.12 2.92
CA ASP A 333 -12.29 -21.02 3.11
C ASP A 333 -12.72 -21.16 4.58
N SER A 334 -11.73 -21.32 5.47
CA SER A 334 -12.01 -21.44 6.91
C SER A 334 -12.68 -20.17 7.45
N VAL A 335 -12.20 -19.00 6.99
CA VAL A 335 -12.73 -17.71 7.42
C VAL A 335 -14.10 -17.44 6.81
N LEU A 336 -14.32 -17.78 5.52
CA LEU A 336 -15.61 -17.66 4.85
C LEU A 336 -16.66 -18.56 5.50
N GLY A 337 -16.29 -19.83 5.81
CA GLY A 337 -17.19 -20.79 6.46
C GLY A 337 -17.64 -20.28 7.82
N ARG A 338 -16.72 -19.84 8.68
CA ARG A 338 -17.05 -19.39 10.04
C ARG A 338 -17.87 -18.10 10.09
N ASN A 339 -17.57 -17.12 9.21
CA ASN A 339 -18.18 -15.80 9.34
C ASN A 339 -19.37 -15.57 8.41
N LEU A 340 -19.42 -16.24 7.27
CA LEU A 340 -20.41 -15.99 6.24
C LEU A 340 -21.20 -17.27 5.82
N ASN A 341 -20.82 -18.41 6.36
CA ASN A 341 -21.33 -19.72 5.93
C ASN A 341 -21.19 -19.94 4.41
N LEU A 342 -20.04 -19.51 3.86
CA LEU A 342 -19.66 -19.62 2.46
C LEU A 342 -18.39 -20.45 2.32
N SER A 343 -18.18 -21.04 1.15
CA SER A 343 -16.95 -21.70 0.74
C SER A 343 -16.48 -21.16 -0.60
N LYS A 344 -15.22 -21.43 -0.95
CA LYS A 344 -14.76 -21.24 -2.34
C LYS A 344 -15.66 -22.06 -3.27
N LEU A 345 -15.99 -21.51 -4.42
CA LEU A 345 -16.70 -22.28 -5.45
C LEU A 345 -15.80 -23.43 -5.89
N LYS A 346 -16.28 -24.66 -5.75
CA LYS A 346 -15.58 -25.81 -6.34
C LYS A 346 -15.85 -25.77 -7.83
N ILE A 347 -14.79 -25.80 -8.61
CA ILE A 347 -14.88 -26.08 -10.04
C ILE A 347 -15.15 -27.57 -10.11
N ASP A 348 -16.40 -27.94 -10.47
CA ASP A 348 -16.73 -29.33 -10.71
C ASP A 348 -15.81 -29.88 -11.79
N GLU A 349 -15.41 -31.14 -11.67
CA GLU A 349 -14.46 -31.87 -12.55
C GLU A 349 -14.86 -31.88 -14.04
N VAL A 350 -15.96 -31.25 -14.41
CA VAL A 350 -16.54 -31.18 -15.77
C VAL A 350 -15.73 -30.31 -16.74
N LEU A 351 -14.71 -29.59 -16.28
CA LEU A 351 -13.84 -28.80 -17.16
C LEU A 351 -12.50 -29.49 -17.50
N VAL A 352 -12.33 -30.74 -17.12
CA VAL A 352 -11.09 -31.51 -17.36
C VAL A 352 -11.30 -32.69 -18.33
N SER A 353 -12.38 -32.69 -19.09
CA SER A 353 -12.60 -33.69 -20.15
C SER A 353 -12.64 -33.07 -21.54
#